data_14f237b12d21be20dfca0819b91e4a29
#
_entry.id   14f237b12d21be20dfca0819b91e4a29
#
_cell.length_a   1.000
_cell.length_b   1.000
_cell.length_c   1.000
_cell.angle_alpha   90.00
_cell.angle_beta   90.00
_cell.angle_gamma   90.00
#
_symmetry.space_group_name_H-M   'P 1'
#
loop_
_entity.id
_entity.type
_entity.pdbx_description
1 polymer ?
#
loop_
_entity_poly.entity_id
_entity_poly.type
_entity_poly.pdbx_seq_one_letter_code
_entity_poly.pdbx_strand_id
1 'polypeptide(L)'
;MNPDLQLAVEMAEQAGRLTLAYFSRKSLQIFTKRDATPVTDADRKAEELMSSAILSHHPQDGVLGEEFEERPSMNGRRWIIDPIDGTKAFIHGVPLYGVMIALEVDGVVQLGVINFPALGDLYYAERGCGAFLNGSPITVSSVANIAEATVLFTDKEYLLDSVTQHPVDMLRQQAGLVRGWGDCYGHMLVASGRAEVSVDKIMSPWDCAALIPIVTEAGGCCFDYRGVTTISGQGLVSANKAIGTALLASIEKR
;
A
#
# COMPACT_ATOMS: atom_id res chain seq x y z
N MET A 1 -9.26 18.83 -7.52
CA MET A 1 -8.12 17.90 -7.42
C MET A 1 -6.84 18.70 -7.64
N ASN A 2 -5.87 18.56 -6.76
CA ASN A 2 -4.54 19.18 -6.88
C ASN A 2 -3.85 18.66 -8.16
N PRO A 3 -3.06 19.47 -8.89
CA PRO A 3 -2.34 19.02 -10.10
C PRO A 3 -1.45 17.81 -9.89
N ASP A 4 -0.76 17.71 -8.73
CA ASP A 4 0.07 16.54 -8.42
C ASP A 4 -0.77 15.27 -8.24
N LEU A 5 -1.93 15.36 -7.56
CA LEU A 5 -2.83 14.22 -7.43
C LEU A 5 -3.43 13.82 -8.79
N GLN A 6 -3.75 14.79 -9.64
CA GLN A 6 -4.22 14.50 -10.99
C GLN A 6 -3.14 13.75 -11.80
N LEU A 7 -1.90 14.21 -11.76
CA LEU A 7 -0.77 13.55 -12.41
C LEU A 7 -0.58 12.12 -11.88
N ALA A 8 -0.65 11.92 -10.55
CA ALA A 8 -0.55 10.60 -9.92
C ALA A 8 -1.65 9.65 -10.41
N VAL A 9 -2.89 10.12 -10.49
CA VAL A 9 -4.03 9.32 -11.00
C VAL A 9 -3.81 8.94 -12.46
N GLU A 10 -3.45 9.90 -13.32
CA GLU A 10 -3.19 9.64 -14.74
C GLU A 10 -2.07 8.63 -14.95
N MET A 11 -0.97 8.74 -14.17
CA MET A 11 0.14 7.78 -14.20
C MET A 11 -0.29 6.38 -13.74
N ALA A 12 -1.03 6.28 -12.60
CA ALA A 12 -1.52 5.02 -12.08
C ALA A 12 -2.45 4.30 -13.07
N GLU A 13 -3.29 5.05 -13.78
CA GLU A 13 -4.13 4.48 -14.84
C GLU A 13 -3.34 4.04 -16.06
N GLN A 14 -2.33 4.83 -16.48
CA GLN A 14 -1.48 4.48 -17.63
C GLN A 14 -0.64 3.24 -17.34
N ALA A 15 0.02 3.20 -16.18
CA ALA A 15 0.78 2.03 -15.72
C ALA A 15 -0.15 0.82 -15.51
N GLY A 16 -1.35 1.03 -14.97
CA GLY A 16 -2.36 -0.02 -14.82
C GLY A 16 -2.79 -0.64 -16.15
N ARG A 17 -3.02 0.16 -17.20
CA ARG A 17 -3.29 -0.36 -18.56
C ARG A 17 -2.12 -1.16 -19.12
N LEU A 18 -0.89 -0.71 -18.85
CA LEU A 18 0.32 -1.43 -19.25
C LEU A 18 0.42 -2.77 -18.52
N THR A 19 0.32 -2.80 -17.19
CA THR A 19 0.41 -4.04 -16.40
C THR A 19 -0.71 -5.01 -16.74
N LEU A 20 -1.95 -4.53 -16.92
CA LEU A 20 -3.09 -5.35 -17.32
C LEU A 20 -2.86 -6.03 -18.69
N ALA A 21 -2.13 -5.39 -19.60
CA ALA A 21 -1.76 -5.99 -20.88
C ALA A 21 -0.80 -7.19 -20.74
N TYR A 22 -0.11 -7.31 -19.61
CA TYR A 22 0.76 -8.46 -19.26
C TYR A 22 0.06 -9.47 -18.36
N PHE A 23 -0.95 -9.05 -17.63
CA PHE A 23 -1.66 -9.88 -16.66
C PHE A 23 -2.22 -11.16 -17.29
N SER A 24 -2.04 -12.29 -16.65
CA SER A 24 -2.49 -13.61 -17.10
C SER A 24 -1.94 -14.08 -18.46
N ARG A 25 -0.88 -13.47 -18.98
CA ARG A 25 -0.25 -13.95 -20.23
C ARG A 25 0.60 -15.19 -19.97
N LYS A 26 0.41 -16.23 -20.76
CA LYS A 26 1.23 -17.46 -20.73
C LYS A 26 2.71 -17.23 -21.07
N SER A 27 3.03 -16.10 -21.71
CA SER A 27 4.39 -15.73 -22.15
C SER A 27 5.03 -14.65 -21.26
N LEU A 28 4.51 -14.43 -20.05
CA LEU A 28 5.12 -13.50 -19.10
C LEU A 28 6.52 -13.98 -18.73
N GLN A 29 7.53 -13.13 -18.95
CA GLN A 29 8.88 -13.42 -18.50
C GLN A 29 9.01 -13.04 -17.04
N ILE A 30 9.34 -14.03 -16.21
CA ILE A 30 9.53 -13.88 -14.77
C ILE A 30 11.00 -14.01 -14.47
N PHE A 31 11.56 -13.03 -13.79
CA PHE A 31 12.93 -13.04 -13.30
C PHE A 31 12.91 -13.13 -11.76
N THR A 32 14.03 -13.51 -11.19
CA THR A 32 14.20 -13.57 -9.72
C THR A 32 15.18 -12.49 -9.30
N LYS A 33 14.80 -11.61 -8.39
CA LYS A 33 15.67 -10.60 -7.78
C LYS A 33 16.71 -11.26 -6.85
N ARG A 34 17.68 -10.49 -6.36
CA ARG A 34 18.74 -10.98 -5.44
C ARG A 34 18.18 -11.48 -4.10
N ASP A 35 17.07 -10.93 -3.67
CA ASP A 35 16.34 -11.30 -2.44
C ASP A 35 15.36 -12.47 -2.64
N ALA A 36 15.40 -13.12 -3.79
CA ALA A 36 14.55 -14.22 -4.23
C ALA A 36 13.08 -13.83 -4.50
N THR A 37 12.73 -12.55 -4.55
CA THR A 37 11.40 -12.10 -4.98
C THR A 37 11.26 -12.14 -6.50
N PRO A 38 10.05 -12.38 -7.06
CA PRO A 38 9.83 -12.34 -8.49
C PRO A 38 9.75 -10.89 -9.00
N VAL A 39 10.19 -10.67 -10.23
CA VAL A 39 9.99 -9.45 -11.01
C VAL A 39 9.68 -9.81 -12.46
N THR A 40 8.88 -9.00 -13.12
CA THR A 40 8.53 -9.22 -14.52
C THR A 40 8.92 -8.02 -15.41
N ASP A 41 8.88 -8.21 -16.72
CA ASP A 41 9.02 -7.09 -17.66
C ASP A 41 7.94 -6.02 -17.47
N ALA A 42 6.78 -6.39 -16.93
CA ALA A 42 5.69 -5.45 -16.67
C ALA A 42 6.06 -4.47 -15.56
N ASP A 43 6.68 -4.96 -14.47
CA ASP A 43 7.13 -4.13 -13.34
C ASP A 43 8.10 -3.05 -13.84
N ARG A 44 9.17 -3.44 -14.52
CA ARG A 44 10.19 -2.51 -15.02
C ARG A 44 9.65 -1.48 -15.99
N LYS A 45 8.81 -1.90 -16.95
CA LYS A 45 8.23 -0.99 -17.93
C LYS A 45 7.22 -0.02 -17.31
N ALA A 46 6.47 -0.47 -16.31
CA ALA A 46 5.54 0.39 -15.59
C ALA A 46 6.29 1.43 -14.76
N GLU A 47 7.38 1.04 -14.07
CA GLU A 47 8.21 1.99 -13.34
C GLU A 47 8.90 3.00 -14.27
N GLU A 48 9.46 2.55 -15.41
CA GLU A 48 10.06 3.43 -16.41
C GLU A 48 9.05 4.45 -16.96
N LEU A 49 7.80 4.01 -17.23
CA LEU A 49 6.72 4.89 -17.67
C LEU A 49 6.43 5.97 -16.63
N MET A 50 6.21 5.57 -15.36
CA MET A 50 5.89 6.49 -14.28
C MET A 50 7.04 7.46 -14.01
N SER A 51 8.28 6.96 -13.90
CA SER A 51 9.47 7.78 -13.67
C SER A 51 9.68 8.81 -14.78
N SER A 52 9.52 8.40 -16.05
CA SER A 52 9.64 9.30 -17.20
C SER A 52 8.57 10.40 -17.18
N ALA A 53 7.33 10.06 -16.83
CA ALA A 53 6.24 11.03 -16.70
C ALA A 53 6.51 12.04 -15.57
N ILE A 54 6.94 11.57 -14.39
CA ILE A 54 7.30 12.43 -13.25
C ILE A 54 8.38 13.42 -13.69
N LEU A 55 9.46 12.94 -14.25
CA LEU A 55 10.62 13.77 -14.60
C LEU A 55 10.36 14.75 -15.75
N SER A 56 9.39 14.46 -16.61
CA SER A 56 8.96 15.40 -17.65
C SER A 56 8.17 16.59 -17.10
N HIS A 57 7.39 16.38 -16.03
CA HIS A 57 6.60 17.43 -15.38
C HIS A 57 7.35 18.10 -14.22
N HIS A 58 8.14 17.34 -13.48
CA HIS A 58 8.86 17.75 -12.26
C HIS A 58 10.34 17.34 -12.32
N PRO A 59 11.17 17.99 -13.16
CA PRO A 59 12.56 17.56 -13.40
C PRO A 59 13.51 17.66 -12.19
N GLN A 60 13.11 18.37 -11.13
CA GLN A 60 13.88 18.52 -9.88
C GLN A 60 13.41 17.57 -8.75
N ASP A 61 12.27 16.87 -8.95
CA ASP A 61 11.77 15.94 -7.95
C ASP A 61 12.62 14.66 -7.92
N GLY A 62 12.71 14.04 -6.75
CA GLY A 62 13.26 12.70 -6.59
C GLY A 62 12.27 11.63 -7.02
N VAL A 63 12.77 10.45 -7.33
CA VAL A 63 11.96 9.25 -7.59
C VAL A 63 12.59 8.07 -6.86
N LEU A 64 11.82 7.43 -6.00
CA LEU A 64 12.14 6.17 -5.34
C LEU A 64 11.17 5.11 -5.85
N GLY A 65 11.66 4.12 -6.56
CA GLY A 65 10.90 2.97 -7.03
C GLY A 65 11.46 1.66 -6.50
N GLU A 66 10.76 0.56 -6.80
CA GLU A 66 11.16 -0.79 -6.39
C GLU A 66 12.22 -1.39 -7.33
N GLU A 67 12.21 -1.03 -8.63
CA GLU A 67 12.93 -1.74 -9.68
C GLU A 67 14.23 -1.05 -10.11
N PHE A 68 14.33 0.27 -9.93
CA PHE A 68 15.50 1.07 -10.32
C PHE A 68 16.12 1.80 -9.14
N GLU A 69 17.36 2.24 -9.31
CA GLU A 69 18.05 3.04 -8.31
C GLU A 69 17.32 4.36 -8.06
N GLU A 70 17.28 4.79 -6.80
CA GLU A 70 16.69 6.06 -6.39
C GLU A 70 17.35 7.22 -7.11
N ARG A 71 16.54 8.11 -7.69
CA ARG A 71 16.97 9.43 -8.12
C ARG A 71 16.75 10.42 -6.96
N PRO A 72 17.81 11.03 -6.41
CA PRO A 72 17.69 11.98 -5.32
C PRO A 72 16.88 13.22 -5.70
N SER A 73 16.13 13.75 -4.74
CA SER A 73 15.42 15.02 -4.87
C SER A 73 16.37 16.22 -4.80
N MET A 74 16.09 17.26 -5.58
CA MET A 74 16.81 18.54 -5.56
C MET A 74 15.99 19.67 -4.87
N ASN A 75 14.74 19.41 -4.50
CA ASN A 75 13.79 20.40 -4.00
C ASN A 75 12.95 19.95 -2.80
N GLY A 76 13.30 18.80 -2.17
CA GLY A 76 12.57 18.24 -1.03
C GLY A 76 11.31 17.44 -1.43
N ARG A 77 10.99 17.33 -2.72
CA ARG A 77 9.86 16.54 -3.23
C ARG A 77 10.34 15.21 -3.76
N ARG A 78 9.70 14.11 -3.38
CA ARG A 78 10.05 12.75 -3.80
C ARG A 78 8.80 11.94 -4.11
N TRP A 79 8.73 11.44 -5.33
CA TRP A 79 7.73 10.46 -5.74
C TRP A 79 8.18 9.07 -5.32
N ILE A 80 7.28 8.30 -4.74
CA ILE A 80 7.54 6.93 -4.29
C ILE A 80 6.56 6.05 -5.04
N ILE A 81 7.08 5.07 -5.80
CA ILE A 81 6.29 4.28 -6.73
C ILE A 81 6.56 2.79 -6.58
N ASP A 82 5.49 2.01 -6.64
CA ASP A 82 5.52 0.56 -6.81
C ASP A 82 4.71 0.20 -8.06
N PRO A 83 5.36 -0.33 -9.10
CA PRO A 83 4.69 -0.64 -10.36
C PRO A 83 3.70 -1.80 -10.25
N ILE A 84 3.97 -2.81 -9.40
CA ILE A 84 3.11 -3.98 -9.18
C ILE A 84 3.30 -4.48 -7.74
N ASP A 85 2.66 -3.83 -6.78
CA ASP A 85 2.53 -4.43 -5.44
C ASP A 85 1.66 -5.69 -5.53
N GLY A 86 2.12 -6.77 -4.89
CA GLY A 86 1.51 -8.08 -5.06
C GLY A 86 1.99 -8.81 -6.32
N THR A 87 3.29 -8.73 -6.69
CA THR A 87 3.86 -9.44 -7.84
C THR A 87 3.59 -10.96 -7.81
N LYS A 88 3.53 -11.56 -6.62
CA LYS A 88 3.15 -12.98 -6.47
C LYS A 88 1.69 -13.21 -6.93
N ALA A 89 0.75 -12.34 -6.55
CA ALA A 89 -0.63 -12.39 -7.03
C ALA A 89 -0.67 -12.22 -8.56
N PHE A 90 0.07 -11.23 -9.09
CA PHE A 90 0.15 -10.92 -10.52
C PHE A 90 0.58 -12.13 -11.36
N ILE A 91 1.72 -12.77 -11.03
CA ILE A 91 2.25 -13.92 -11.80
C ILE A 91 1.36 -15.17 -11.73
N HIS A 92 0.52 -15.30 -10.69
CA HIS A 92 -0.44 -16.39 -10.55
C HIS A 92 -1.83 -16.07 -11.16
N GLY A 93 -2.00 -14.88 -11.78
CA GLY A 93 -3.28 -14.48 -12.36
C GLY A 93 -4.35 -14.14 -11.31
N VAL A 94 -3.94 -13.82 -10.08
CA VAL A 94 -4.84 -13.35 -9.01
C VAL A 94 -5.00 -11.83 -9.15
N PRO A 95 -6.23 -11.29 -9.27
CA PRO A 95 -6.45 -9.89 -9.63
C PRO A 95 -6.27 -8.90 -8.45
N LEU A 96 -5.51 -9.28 -7.43
CA LEU A 96 -5.31 -8.49 -6.19
C LEU A 96 -3.95 -7.78 -6.17
N TYR A 97 -3.46 -7.34 -7.33
CA TYR A 97 -2.25 -6.53 -7.44
C TYR A 97 -2.59 -5.06 -7.71
N GLY A 98 -1.75 -4.14 -7.23
CA GLY A 98 -1.95 -2.71 -7.37
C GLY A 98 -0.75 -1.97 -7.96
N VAL A 99 -1.00 -0.88 -8.69
CA VAL A 99 -0.02 0.15 -9.03
C VAL A 99 -0.10 1.23 -7.98
N MET A 100 1.00 1.53 -7.29
CA MET A 100 1.02 2.45 -6.17
C MET A 100 1.90 3.67 -6.47
N ILE A 101 1.39 4.86 -6.14
CA ILE A 101 2.09 6.14 -6.32
C ILE A 101 1.84 7.00 -5.09
N ALA A 102 2.90 7.57 -4.53
CA ALA A 102 2.83 8.57 -3.48
C ALA A 102 3.74 9.76 -3.77
N LEU A 103 3.41 10.92 -3.22
CA LEU A 103 4.27 12.09 -3.20
C LEU A 103 4.60 12.45 -1.75
N GLU A 104 5.88 12.45 -1.44
CA GLU A 104 6.46 12.95 -0.20
C GLU A 104 7.03 14.34 -0.42
N VAL A 105 6.78 15.25 0.52
CA VAL A 105 7.36 16.60 0.55
C VAL A 105 7.96 16.82 1.93
N ASP A 106 9.24 17.14 1.97
CA ASP A 106 9.99 17.37 3.22
C ASP A 106 9.81 16.27 4.27
N GLY A 107 9.81 14.99 3.82
CA GLY A 107 9.67 13.82 4.69
C GLY A 107 8.25 13.48 5.12
N VAL A 108 7.24 14.16 4.56
CA VAL A 108 5.83 13.92 4.86
C VAL A 108 5.06 13.53 3.60
N VAL A 109 4.44 12.37 3.60
CA VAL A 109 3.60 11.92 2.48
C VAL A 109 2.35 12.81 2.39
N GLN A 110 2.13 13.43 1.23
CA GLN A 110 1.05 14.38 0.98
C GLN A 110 -0.14 13.74 0.26
N LEU A 111 0.12 12.79 -0.62
CA LEU A 111 -0.92 12.09 -1.37
C LEU A 111 -0.53 10.63 -1.63
N GLY A 112 -1.54 9.80 -1.90
CA GLY A 112 -1.38 8.43 -2.32
C GLY A 112 -2.45 8.05 -3.33
N VAL A 113 -2.06 7.24 -4.31
CA VAL A 113 -2.93 6.65 -5.33
C VAL A 113 -2.61 5.17 -5.45
N ILE A 114 -3.63 4.32 -5.49
CA ILE A 114 -3.51 2.89 -5.72
C ILE A 114 -4.56 2.48 -6.75
N ASN A 115 -4.10 1.96 -7.88
CA ASN A 115 -4.95 1.46 -8.93
C ASN A 115 -4.88 -0.07 -8.99
N PHE A 116 -6.03 -0.75 -8.87
CA PHE A 116 -6.18 -2.19 -9.11
C PHE A 116 -6.75 -2.40 -10.51
N PRO A 117 -5.91 -2.49 -11.55
CA PRO A 117 -6.40 -2.43 -12.92
C PRO A 117 -7.24 -3.65 -13.31
N ALA A 118 -7.02 -4.80 -12.68
CA ALA A 118 -7.80 -6.01 -12.92
C ALA A 118 -9.19 -5.99 -12.26
N LEU A 119 -9.40 -5.11 -11.27
CA LEU A 119 -10.68 -4.93 -10.58
C LEU A 119 -11.44 -3.68 -11.05
N GLY A 120 -10.74 -2.73 -11.68
CA GLY A 120 -11.29 -1.42 -12.03
C GLY A 120 -11.47 -0.50 -10.82
N ASP A 121 -10.70 -0.74 -9.75
CA ASP A 121 -10.77 0.03 -8.50
C ASP A 121 -9.58 1.01 -8.42
N LEU A 122 -9.88 2.31 -8.31
CA LEU A 122 -8.91 3.37 -8.13
C LEU A 122 -9.12 4.07 -6.79
N TYR A 123 -8.19 3.86 -5.87
CA TYR A 123 -8.15 4.53 -4.57
C TYR A 123 -7.20 5.72 -4.61
N TYR A 124 -7.60 6.83 -3.99
CA TYR A 124 -6.73 7.98 -3.86
C TYR A 124 -7.10 8.85 -2.66
N ALA A 125 -6.11 9.53 -2.13
CA ALA A 125 -6.27 10.55 -1.10
C ALA A 125 -5.22 11.64 -1.23
N GLU A 126 -5.58 12.83 -0.78
CA GLU A 126 -4.68 13.96 -0.52
C GLU A 126 -4.91 14.41 0.92
N ARG A 127 -3.85 14.74 1.61
CA ARG A 127 -3.88 15.13 3.02
C ARG A 127 -4.85 16.29 3.25
N GLY A 128 -5.82 16.08 4.17
CA GLY A 128 -6.87 17.03 4.50
C GLY A 128 -8.05 17.07 3.53
N CYS A 129 -8.09 16.20 2.52
CA CYS A 129 -9.14 16.19 1.48
C CYS A 129 -10.05 14.95 1.52
N GLY A 130 -9.78 13.99 2.42
CA GLY A 130 -10.48 12.71 2.47
C GLY A 130 -9.95 11.69 1.49
N ALA A 131 -10.47 10.45 1.60
CA ALA A 131 -10.11 9.33 0.74
C ALA A 131 -11.28 8.92 -0.17
N PHE A 132 -10.95 8.43 -1.35
CA PHE A 132 -11.94 8.13 -2.39
C PHE A 132 -11.64 6.78 -3.06
N LEU A 133 -12.72 6.09 -3.45
CA LEU A 133 -12.71 4.94 -4.36
C LEU A 133 -13.55 5.29 -5.59
N ASN A 134 -12.96 5.30 -6.77
CA ASN A 134 -13.65 5.61 -8.03
C ASN A 134 -14.47 6.90 -7.96
N GLY A 135 -13.94 7.94 -7.31
CA GLY A 135 -14.62 9.23 -7.12
C GLY A 135 -15.63 9.29 -5.98
N SER A 136 -15.96 8.17 -5.35
CA SER A 136 -16.87 8.12 -4.19
C SER A 136 -16.07 8.18 -2.89
N PRO A 137 -16.47 9.00 -1.89
CA PRO A 137 -15.77 9.05 -0.62
C PRO A 137 -15.88 7.71 0.12
N ILE A 138 -14.79 7.32 0.80
CA ILE A 138 -14.72 6.09 1.61
C ILE A 138 -14.38 6.43 3.06
N THR A 139 -14.79 5.54 3.96
CA THR A 139 -14.46 5.60 5.39
C THR A 139 -14.21 4.21 5.93
N VAL A 140 -13.34 4.10 6.95
CA VAL A 140 -13.12 2.86 7.69
C VAL A 140 -14.37 2.40 8.43
N SER A 141 -14.41 1.13 8.82
CA SER A 141 -15.52 0.57 9.60
C SER A 141 -15.59 1.14 11.02
N SER A 142 -16.76 1.00 11.66
CA SER A 142 -17.00 1.38 13.06
C SER A 142 -16.93 0.21 14.05
N VAL A 143 -16.58 -0.99 13.60
CA VAL A 143 -16.44 -2.19 14.45
C VAL A 143 -15.34 -1.95 15.49
N ALA A 144 -15.69 -2.07 16.77
CA ALA A 144 -14.76 -1.84 17.88
C ALA A 144 -14.38 -3.13 18.64
N ASN A 145 -15.18 -4.19 18.49
CA ASN A 145 -14.92 -5.48 19.15
C ASN A 145 -14.04 -6.35 18.24
N ILE A 146 -12.85 -6.70 18.72
CA ILE A 146 -11.92 -7.53 17.96
C ILE A 146 -12.49 -8.92 17.61
N ALA A 147 -13.38 -9.47 18.44
CA ALA A 147 -14.02 -10.75 18.18
C ALA A 147 -15.02 -10.72 17.00
N GLU A 148 -15.38 -9.53 16.53
CA GLU A 148 -16.22 -9.30 15.35
C GLU A 148 -15.39 -8.81 14.15
N ALA A 149 -14.11 -8.51 14.38
CA ALA A 149 -13.23 -7.92 13.37
C ALA A 149 -12.73 -8.94 12.35
N THR A 150 -12.53 -8.47 11.13
CA THR A 150 -11.76 -9.15 10.08
C THR A 150 -10.33 -8.62 10.09
N VAL A 151 -9.36 -9.53 10.30
CA VAL A 151 -7.93 -9.24 10.27
C VAL A 151 -7.32 -9.88 9.03
N LEU A 152 -6.58 -9.09 8.27
CA LEU A 152 -5.94 -9.47 7.03
C LEU A 152 -4.42 -9.50 7.18
N PHE A 153 -3.76 -10.28 6.36
CA PHE A 153 -2.30 -10.39 6.32
C PHE A 153 -1.84 -10.82 4.93
N THR A 154 -0.58 -10.50 4.59
CA THR A 154 0.06 -10.94 3.35
C THR A 154 0.91 -12.17 3.58
N ASP A 155 1.84 -12.10 4.53
CA ASP A 155 2.87 -13.10 4.71
C ASP A 155 2.43 -14.27 5.58
N LYS A 156 2.81 -15.48 5.18
CA LYS A 156 2.59 -16.69 5.97
C LYS A 156 3.27 -16.62 7.35
N GLU A 157 4.34 -15.86 7.46
CA GLU A 157 5.09 -15.62 8.71
C GLU A 157 4.19 -15.06 9.80
N TYR A 158 3.22 -14.20 9.45
CA TYR A 158 2.22 -13.72 10.39
C TYR A 158 1.41 -14.85 11.05
N LEU A 159 1.13 -15.93 10.32
CA LEU A 159 0.38 -17.08 10.86
C LEU A 159 1.28 -18.14 11.50
N LEU A 160 2.46 -18.37 10.95
CA LEU A 160 3.32 -19.50 11.30
C LEU A 160 4.30 -19.20 12.43
N ASP A 161 4.68 -17.93 12.58
CA ASP A 161 5.54 -17.52 13.70
C ASP A 161 4.87 -17.83 15.04
N SER A 162 5.70 -18.09 16.04
CA SER A 162 5.23 -18.21 17.42
C SER A 162 4.47 -16.91 17.79
N VAL A 163 3.30 -17.06 18.41
CA VAL A 163 2.55 -15.89 18.90
C VAL A 163 3.37 -15.25 19.99
N THR A 164 3.90 -14.06 19.71
CA THR A 164 4.52 -13.24 20.74
C THR A 164 3.43 -12.62 21.61
N GLN A 165 3.84 -12.00 22.72
CA GLN A 165 2.89 -11.22 23.53
C GLN A 165 2.58 -9.85 22.88
N HIS A 166 3.13 -9.53 21.70
CA HIS A 166 2.90 -8.26 21.02
C HIS A 166 1.41 -8.11 20.64
N PRO A 167 0.77 -6.94 20.90
CA PRO A 167 -0.65 -6.73 20.65
C PRO A 167 -1.08 -7.07 19.23
N VAL A 168 -0.26 -6.73 18.23
CA VAL A 168 -0.53 -7.03 16.81
C VAL A 168 -0.52 -8.54 16.54
N ASP A 169 0.42 -9.29 17.10
CA ASP A 169 0.48 -10.74 16.92
C ASP A 169 -0.70 -11.47 17.60
N MET A 170 -1.24 -10.90 18.68
CA MET A 170 -2.40 -11.47 19.37
C MET A 170 -3.71 -11.35 18.59
N LEU A 171 -3.80 -10.41 17.63
CA LEU A 171 -5.00 -10.20 16.81
C LEU A 171 -5.47 -11.49 16.14
N ARG A 172 -4.55 -12.29 15.60
CA ARG A 172 -4.87 -13.53 14.89
C ARG A 172 -5.57 -14.59 15.73
N GLN A 173 -5.45 -14.51 17.06
CA GLN A 173 -6.17 -15.40 18.01
C GLN A 173 -7.49 -14.83 18.50
N GLN A 174 -7.62 -13.50 18.48
CA GLN A 174 -8.76 -12.79 19.06
C GLN A 174 -9.79 -12.37 18.01
N ALA A 175 -9.38 -12.25 16.74
CA ALA A 175 -10.26 -11.79 15.66
C ALA A 175 -11.34 -12.82 15.31
N GLY A 176 -12.51 -12.31 14.91
CA GLY A 176 -13.62 -13.14 14.44
C GLY A 176 -13.32 -13.82 13.10
N LEU A 177 -12.57 -13.16 12.23
CA LEU A 177 -12.15 -13.69 10.94
C LEU A 177 -10.69 -13.30 10.65
N VAL A 178 -9.90 -14.28 10.20
CA VAL A 178 -8.51 -14.04 9.72
C VAL A 178 -8.38 -14.57 8.30
N ARG A 179 -7.87 -13.74 7.36
CA ARG A 179 -7.71 -14.08 5.95
C ARG A 179 -6.43 -13.50 5.36
N GLY A 180 -5.85 -14.21 4.36
CA GLY A 180 -4.71 -13.79 3.59
C GLY A 180 -5.09 -13.02 2.31
N TRP A 181 -5.90 -11.96 2.43
CA TRP A 181 -6.19 -11.02 1.35
C TRP A 181 -5.26 -9.82 1.50
N GLY A 182 -3.99 -10.07 1.24
CA GLY A 182 -2.90 -9.17 1.60
C GLY A 182 -2.47 -8.24 0.49
N ASP A 183 -1.21 -7.87 0.57
CA ASP A 183 -0.57 -6.81 -0.19
C ASP A 183 -1.40 -5.50 -0.04
N CYS A 184 -1.24 -4.51 -0.89
CA CYS A 184 -2.00 -3.26 -0.81
C CYS A 184 -3.53 -3.45 -0.80
N TYR A 185 -4.02 -4.56 -1.37
CA TYR A 185 -5.46 -4.84 -1.39
C TYR A 185 -6.05 -4.99 0.01
N GLY A 186 -5.34 -5.67 0.92
CA GLY A 186 -5.77 -5.82 2.31
C GLY A 186 -5.95 -4.48 3.01
N HIS A 187 -5.00 -3.58 2.83
CA HIS A 187 -5.06 -2.23 3.39
C HIS A 187 -6.20 -1.39 2.81
N MET A 188 -6.52 -1.56 1.52
CA MET A 188 -7.65 -0.88 0.89
C MET A 188 -9.00 -1.42 1.33
N LEU A 189 -9.10 -2.69 1.71
CA LEU A 189 -10.29 -3.22 2.38
C LEU A 189 -10.51 -2.52 3.74
N VAL A 190 -9.44 -2.23 4.48
CA VAL A 190 -9.54 -1.45 5.73
C VAL A 190 -10.00 -0.02 5.44
N ALA A 191 -9.35 0.67 4.50
CA ALA A 191 -9.69 2.05 4.15
C ALA A 191 -11.16 2.21 3.70
N SER A 192 -11.71 1.20 3.04
CA SER A 192 -13.11 1.20 2.56
C SER A 192 -14.11 0.56 3.52
N GLY A 193 -13.72 0.28 4.78
CA GLY A 193 -14.62 -0.24 5.82
C GLY A 193 -15.07 -1.68 5.63
N ARG A 194 -14.36 -2.47 4.81
CA ARG A 194 -14.66 -3.87 4.50
C ARG A 194 -13.84 -4.87 5.33
N ALA A 195 -12.83 -4.39 6.04
CA ALA A 195 -12.06 -5.11 7.05
C ALA A 195 -11.63 -4.12 8.14
N GLU A 196 -11.18 -4.62 9.29
CA GLU A 196 -10.83 -3.79 10.44
C GLU A 196 -9.34 -3.60 10.59
N VAL A 197 -8.54 -4.60 10.23
CA VAL A 197 -7.08 -4.55 10.36
C VAL A 197 -6.44 -5.28 9.19
N SER A 198 -5.36 -4.70 8.64
CA SER A 198 -4.39 -5.38 7.76
C SER A 198 -3.01 -5.29 8.36
N VAL A 199 -2.25 -6.39 8.33
CA VAL A 199 -0.93 -6.51 8.97
C VAL A 199 0.08 -7.08 8.00
N ASP A 200 1.13 -6.32 7.71
CA ASP A 200 2.29 -6.78 6.96
C ASP A 200 3.58 -6.57 7.76
N LYS A 201 4.37 -7.64 7.90
CA LYS A 201 5.58 -7.63 8.73
C LYS A 201 6.83 -7.13 8.01
N ILE A 202 6.83 -7.26 6.69
CA ILE A 202 7.98 -6.90 5.84
C ILE A 202 7.47 -5.95 4.78
N MET A 203 7.92 -4.71 4.84
CA MET A 203 7.53 -3.67 3.89
C MET A 203 8.68 -2.72 3.60
N SER A 204 8.76 -2.29 2.35
CA SER A 204 9.64 -1.23 1.88
C SER A 204 8.90 0.11 1.84
N PRO A 205 9.59 1.24 1.64
CA PRO A 205 8.92 2.54 1.52
C PRO A 205 7.86 2.61 0.42
N TRP A 206 8.08 1.95 -0.72
CA TRP A 206 7.13 1.92 -1.84
C TRP A 206 5.86 1.13 -1.53
N ASP A 207 5.94 0.09 -0.69
CA ASP A 207 4.77 -0.67 -0.22
C ASP A 207 3.90 0.14 0.76
N CYS A 208 4.49 1.13 1.47
CA CYS A 208 3.83 1.86 2.55
C CYS A 208 3.30 3.24 2.14
N ALA A 209 4.03 3.95 1.27
CA ALA A 209 3.84 5.39 1.11
C ALA A 209 2.43 5.76 0.61
N ALA A 210 1.86 5.04 -0.35
CA ALA A 210 0.53 5.33 -0.86
C ALA A 210 -0.58 4.90 0.11
N LEU A 211 -0.35 3.87 0.93
CA LEU A 211 -1.33 3.35 1.88
C LEU A 211 -1.66 4.35 2.99
N ILE A 212 -0.62 4.99 3.54
CA ILE A 212 -0.73 5.86 4.71
C ILE A 212 -1.75 6.99 4.50
N PRO A 213 -1.65 7.85 3.47
CA PRO A 213 -2.64 8.91 3.27
C PRO A 213 -4.04 8.36 3.01
N ILE A 214 -4.20 7.27 2.25
CA ILE A 214 -5.53 6.73 1.92
C ILE A 214 -6.23 6.21 3.19
N VAL A 215 -5.54 5.44 4.01
CA VAL A 215 -6.12 4.89 5.25
C VAL A 215 -6.39 5.99 6.28
N THR A 216 -5.46 6.95 6.44
CA THR A 216 -5.63 8.03 7.42
C THR A 216 -6.72 9.02 7.02
N GLU A 217 -6.82 9.37 5.76
CA GLU A 217 -7.89 10.24 5.23
C GLU A 217 -9.26 9.55 5.23
N ALA A 218 -9.30 8.20 5.20
CA ALA A 218 -10.51 7.42 5.45
C ALA A 218 -10.91 7.35 6.94
N GLY A 219 -10.11 7.97 7.84
CA GLY A 219 -10.35 7.99 9.29
C GLY A 219 -9.75 6.81 10.06
N GLY A 220 -8.90 6.00 9.43
CA GLY A 220 -8.15 4.91 10.05
C GLY A 220 -6.80 5.35 10.64
N CYS A 221 -5.99 4.36 11.01
CA CYS A 221 -4.64 4.53 11.52
C CYS A 221 -3.66 3.64 10.74
N CYS A 222 -2.45 4.17 10.49
CA CYS A 222 -1.32 3.41 9.97
C CYS A 222 -0.12 3.56 10.91
N PHE A 223 0.51 2.45 11.31
CA PHE A 223 1.68 2.46 12.19
C PHE A 223 2.52 1.18 12.03
N ASP A 224 3.81 1.26 12.36
CA ASP A 224 4.70 0.10 12.46
C ASP A 224 4.49 -0.67 13.78
N TYR A 225 5.21 -1.78 14.01
CA TYR A 225 5.12 -2.57 15.24
C TYR A 225 5.55 -1.80 16.51
N ARG A 226 6.16 -0.61 16.39
CA ARG A 226 6.48 0.29 17.50
C ARG A 226 5.42 1.37 17.74
N GLY A 227 4.35 1.37 16.94
CA GLY A 227 3.29 2.37 17.01
C GLY A 227 3.62 3.69 16.29
N VAL A 228 4.64 3.72 15.42
CA VAL A 228 5.08 4.93 14.70
C VAL A 228 4.53 4.94 13.29
N THR A 229 3.89 6.02 12.88
CA THR A 229 3.50 6.24 11.48
C THR A 229 4.74 6.62 10.68
N THR A 230 5.22 5.72 9.83
CA THR A 230 6.42 5.92 9.02
C THR A 230 6.41 5.00 7.81
N ILE A 231 7.09 5.42 6.73
CA ILE A 231 7.33 4.59 5.54
C ILE A 231 8.63 3.79 5.64
N SER A 232 9.43 4.01 6.68
CA SER A 232 10.75 3.38 6.88
C SER A 232 10.78 2.46 8.10
N GLY A 233 9.60 2.03 8.58
CA GLY A 233 9.44 1.13 9.72
C GLY A 233 9.64 -0.33 9.35
N GLN A 234 9.51 -1.19 10.37
CA GLN A 234 9.40 -2.63 10.16
C GLN A 234 7.93 -3.00 10.08
N GLY A 235 7.46 -3.36 8.87
CA GLY A 235 6.07 -3.68 8.60
C GLY A 235 5.12 -2.50 8.70
N LEU A 236 3.86 -2.75 8.43
CA LEU A 236 2.76 -1.79 8.55
C LEU A 236 1.50 -2.45 9.08
N VAL A 237 0.84 -1.77 9.99
CA VAL A 237 -0.51 -2.08 10.45
C VAL A 237 -1.42 -0.98 9.99
N SER A 238 -2.42 -1.30 9.17
CA SER A 238 -3.57 -0.44 8.89
C SER A 238 -4.74 -0.91 9.73
N ALA A 239 -5.41 0.00 10.42
CA ALA A 239 -6.55 -0.35 11.26
C ALA A 239 -7.65 0.72 11.19
N ASN A 240 -8.91 0.32 11.46
CA ASN A 240 -9.95 1.28 11.72
C ASN A 240 -9.65 2.06 13.01
N LYS A 241 -10.31 3.19 13.20
CA LYS A 241 -10.00 4.11 14.32
C LYS A 241 -10.12 3.45 15.70
N ALA A 242 -11.16 2.65 15.91
CA ALA A 242 -11.44 2.07 17.24
C ALA A 242 -10.37 1.05 17.63
N ILE A 243 -10.11 0.06 16.77
CA ILE A 243 -9.14 -1.00 17.03
C ILE A 243 -7.71 -0.45 16.99
N GLY A 244 -7.40 0.45 16.04
CA GLY A 244 -6.09 1.08 15.92
C GLY A 244 -5.70 1.86 17.18
N THR A 245 -6.63 2.65 17.76
CA THR A 245 -6.39 3.38 19.01
C THR A 245 -6.13 2.42 20.17
N ALA A 246 -6.88 1.32 20.28
CA ALA A 246 -6.68 0.32 21.32
C ALA A 246 -5.33 -0.41 21.20
N LEU A 247 -4.92 -0.71 19.97
CA LEU A 247 -3.61 -1.32 19.69
C LEU A 247 -2.46 -0.40 20.06
N LEU A 248 -2.49 0.87 19.64
CA LEU A 248 -1.48 1.88 19.97
C LEU A 248 -1.34 2.04 21.49
N ALA A 249 -2.45 2.19 22.21
CA ALA A 249 -2.43 2.28 23.67
C ALA A 249 -1.88 1.00 24.36
N SER A 250 -1.96 -0.15 23.69
CA SER A 250 -1.39 -1.41 24.20
C SER A 250 0.10 -1.56 23.89
N ILE A 251 0.58 -0.96 22.79
CA ILE A 251 2.00 -0.91 22.42
C ILE A 251 2.75 0.04 23.35
N GLU A 252 2.21 1.25 23.61
CA GLU A 252 2.84 2.28 24.48
C GLU A 252 3.03 1.85 25.94
N LYS A 253 2.23 0.89 26.42
CA LYS A 253 2.33 0.39 27.82
C LYS A 253 3.45 -0.63 28.04
N ARG A 254 4.24 -0.94 27.03
CA ARG A 254 5.35 -1.91 27.07
C ARG A 254 6.71 -1.25 27.06
#